data_0b477ddefedfe6e74c6968b9d0328924
#
_entry.id   0b477ddefedfe6e74c6968b9d0328924
#
_cell.length_a   1.000
_cell.length_b   1.000
_cell.length_c   1.000
_cell.angle_alpha   90.00
_cell.angle_beta   90.00
_cell.angle_gamma   90.00
#
_symmetry.space_group_name_H-M   'P 1'
#
loop_
_entity.id
_entity.type
_entity.pdbx_description
1 polymer ?
#
loop_
_entity_poly.entity_id
_entity_poly.type
_entity_poly.pdbx_seq_one_letter_code
_entity_poly.pdbx_strand_id
1 'polypeptide(L)'
;STAVNRRHQLHFETLKEAEQHNLDQKTVICEIVEAIEFDELKTFSAWENKTQEVIALQNKWKTIGFAPQKMNVKIFERFRRACDDFFKKKGEFFKSLKEGMNENLEKKKALCEKAEALKDSTDWKATADTLTKLQKEWKTIGPVAKKHSDAVWKRFITACDYFFEQKNKATSSQRTIEVENMEKKKALIEKLSSIDENMDIEEASTLVRDLMKEWNSIGHVPFKEKDKLYKQYHGLIDQLFDRFNISASNKKLSNFRSNISNIQGGGPQSLYREREKLVRTYESMKNEL
;
A
#
# COMPACT_ATOMS: atom_id res chain seq x y z
N SER A 1 -30.62 11.73 -88.46
CA SER A 1 -29.94 10.60 -87.80
C SER A 1 -28.60 10.95 -87.14
N THR A 2 -27.77 11.78 -87.78
CA THR A 2 -26.41 12.16 -87.26
C THR A 2 -26.42 12.95 -85.94
N ALA A 3 -27.36 13.85 -85.77
CA ALA A 3 -27.46 14.66 -84.52
C ALA A 3 -27.89 13.84 -83.26
N VAL A 4 -28.73 12.84 -83.50
CA VAL A 4 -29.17 11.92 -82.43
C VAL A 4 -27.99 11.01 -82.04
N ASN A 5 -27.25 10.48 -83.00
CA ASN A 5 -26.07 9.65 -82.67
C ASN A 5 -24.98 10.43 -81.94
N ARG A 6 -24.76 11.71 -82.31
CA ARG A 6 -23.81 12.57 -81.65
C ARG A 6 -24.22 12.89 -80.19
N ARG A 7 -25.50 13.10 -79.96
CA ARG A 7 -26.03 13.27 -78.58
C ARG A 7 -25.91 12.00 -77.71
N HIS A 8 -26.17 10.84 -78.33
CA HIS A 8 -25.99 9.55 -77.67
C HIS A 8 -24.54 9.30 -77.34
N GLN A 9 -23.61 9.62 -78.24
CA GLN A 9 -22.19 9.45 -78.03
C GLN A 9 -21.67 10.39 -76.91
N LEU A 10 -22.05 11.66 -76.95
CA LEU A 10 -21.70 12.62 -75.89
C LEU A 10 -22.27 12.20 -74.51
N HIS A 11 -23.49 11.73 -74.47
CA HIS A 11 -24.11 11.25 -73.21
C HIS A 11 -23.37 10.00 -72.68
N PHE A 12 -22.97 9.11 -73.57
CA PHE A 12 -22.22 7.91 -73.24
C PHE A 12 -20.80 8.24 -72.70
N GLU A 13 -20.12 9.20 -73.35
CA GLU A 13 -18.82 9.71 -72.88
C GLU A 13 -18.92 10.38 -71.49
N THR A 14 -19.94 11.22 -71.27
CA THR A 14 -20.19 11.87 -70.00
C THR A 14 -20.48 10.85 -68.88
N LEU A 15 -21.22 9.78 -69.18
CA LEU A 15 -21.47 8.68 -68.25
C LEU A 15 -20.20 7.94 -67.91
N LYS A 16 -19.32 7.64 -68.88
CA LYS A 16 -18.04 6.98 -68.61
C LYS A 16 -17.11 7.84 -67.76
N GLU A 17 -17.05 9.14 -68.06
CA GLU A 17 -16.28 10.08 -67.20
C GLU A 17 -16.79 10.13 -65.74
N ALA A 18 -18.12 10.16 -65.57
CA ALA A 18 -18.73 10.13 -64.24
C ALA A 18 -18.45 8.82 -63.51
N GLU A 19 -18.57 7.68 -64.21
CA GLU A 19 -18.23 6.37 -63.60
C GLU A 19 -16.75 6.26 -63.22
N GLN A 20 -15.83 6.78 -64.05
CA GLN A 20 -14.41 6.80 -63.78
C GLN A 20 -14.11 7.72 -62.56
N HIS A 21 -14.71 8.90 -62.51
CA HIS A 21 -14.58 9.79 -61.37
C HIS A 21 -15.08 9.14 -60.08
N ASN A 22 -16.21 8.42 -60.11
CA ASN A 22 -16.72 7.63 -58.98
C ASN A 22 -15.73 6.54 -58.55
N LEU A 23 -15.10 5.84 -59.55
CA LEU A 23 -14.07 4.84 -59.24
C LEU A 23 -12.87 5.47 -58.53
N ASP A 24 -12.40 6.63 -58.99
CA ASP A 24 -11.27 7.33 -58.40
C ASP A 24 -11.58 7.76 -56.98
N GLN A 25 -12.75 8.32 -56.69
CA GLN A 25 -13.20 8.66 -55.36
C GLN A 25 -13.29 7.43 -54.43
N LYS A 26 -13.85 6.33 -54.92
CA LYS A 26 -13.94 5.05 -54.21
C LYS A 26 -12.56 4.46 -53.92
N THR A 27 -11.63 4.58 -54.85
CA THR A 27 -10.25 4.14 -54.71
C THR A 27 -9.56 4.91 -53.56
N VAL A 28 -9.70 6.23 -53.54
CA VAL A 28 -9.15 7.08 -52.46
C VAL A 28 -9.71 6.67 -51.11
N ILE A 29 -11.02 6.39 -51.00
CA ILE A 29 -11.61 5.91 -49.74
C ILE A 29 -10.99 4.57 -49.33
N CYS A 30 -10.82 3.63 -50.25
CA CYS A 30 -10.14 2.36 -49.94
C CYS A 30 -8.73 2.60 -49.38
N GLU A 31 -7.95 3.44 -50.06
CA GLU A 31 -6.58 3.76 -49.69
C GLU A 31 -6.51 4.39 -48.28
N ILE A 32 -7.42 5.28 -47.93
CA ILE A 32 -7.51 5.89 -46.61
C ILE A 32 -7.75 4.83 -45.52
N VAL A 33 -8.69 3.90 -45.75
CA VAL A 33 -8.98 2.84 -44.78
C VAL A 33 -7.82 1.84 -44.67
N GLU A 34 -7.22 1.46 -45.82
CA GLU A 34 -6.08 0.54 -45.86
C GLU A 34 -4.82 1.12 -45.23
N ALA A 35 -4.65 2.45 -45.26
CA ALA A 35 -3.52 3.16 -44.66
C ALA A 35 -3.60 3.31 -43.13
N ILE A 36 -4.66 2.81 -42.47
CA ILE A 36 -4.78 2.88 -41.03
C ILE A 36 -3.69 2.00 -40.39
N GLU A 37 -2.81 2.63 -39.63
CA GLU A 37 -1.78 1.94 -38.84
C GLU A 37 -2.35 1.51 -37.49
N PHE A 38 -2.70 0.23 -37.33
CA PHE A 38 -3.32 -0.32 -36.14
C PHE A 38 -2.42 -0.26 -34.91
N ASP A 39 -1.10 -0.34 -35.07
CA ASP A 39 -0.11 -0.29 -34.01
C ASP A 39 -0.06 1.07 -33.28
N GLU A 40 -0.52 2.13 -33.95
CA GLU A 40 -0.63 3.46 -33.33
C GLU A 40 -1.90 3.64 -32.48
N LEU A 41 -2.90 2.78 -32.68
CA LEU A 41 -4.17 2.83 -31.95
C LEU A 41 -4.06 2.14 -30.60
N LYS A 42 -3.46 2.80 -29.61
CA LYS A 42 -3.13 2.22 -28.29
C LYS A 42 -4.15 2.49 -27.20
N THR A 43 -5.12 3.37 -27.44
CA THR A 43 -6.10 3.79 -26.44
C THR A 43 -7.53 3.59 -26.93
N PHE A 44 -8.46 3.46 -25.98
CA PHE A 44 -9.90 3.44 -26.27
C PHE A 44 -10.32 4.63 -27.14
N SER A 45 -9.89 5.83 -26.75
CA SER A 45 -10.23 7.07 -27.45
C SER A 45 -9.70 7.11 -28.88
N ALA A 46 -8.47 6.62 -29.10
CA ALA A 46 -7.88 6.53 -30.44
C ALA A 46 -8.69 5.61 -31.35
N TRP A 47 -9.08 4.43 -30.88
CA TRP A 47 -9.93 3.52 -31.65
C TRP A 47 -11.31 4.09 -31.92
N GLU A 48 -11.92 4.76 -30.92
CA GLU A 48 -13.25 5.36 -31.13
C GLU A 48 -13.22 6.49 -32.12
N ASN A 49 -12.23 7.39 -32.08
CA ASN A 49 -12.05 8.45 -33.07
C ASN A 49 -11.85 7.88 -34.46
N LYS A 50 -11.01 6.86 -34.62
CA LYS A 50 -10.78 6.21 -35.91
C LYS A 50 -12.02 5.49 -36.41
N THR A 51 -12.82 4.91 -35.52
CA THR A 51 -14.10 4.30 -35.89
C THR A 51 -15.05 5.32 -36.48
N GLN A 52 -15.14 6.53 -35.90
CA GLN A 52 -15.97 7.61 -36.47
C GLN A 52 -15.50 8.03 -37.85
N GLU A 53 -14.19 8.09 -38.08
CA GLU A 53 -13.63 8.36 -39.40
C GLU A 53 -14.03 7.28 -40.43
N VAL A 54 -13.92 6.01 -40.07
CA VAL A 54 -14.31 4.89 -40.94
C VAL A 54 -15.80 4.91 -41.25
N ILE A 55 -16.64 5.18 -40.25
CA ILE A 55 -18.10 5.31 -40.43
C ILE A 55 -18.44 6.48 -41.35
N ALA A 56 -17.74 7.62 -41.23
CA ALA A 56 -17.90 8.75 -42.12
C ALA A 56 -17.56 8.39 -43.57
N LEU A 57 -16.47 7.61 -43.77
CA LEU A 57 -16.09 7.11 -45.09
C LEU A 57 -17.11 6.11 -45.67
N GLN A 58 -17.68 5.24 -44.81
CA GLN A 58 -18.76 4.33 -45.23
C GLN A 58 -20.03 5.12 -45.65
N ASN A 59 -20.35 6.19 -44.94
CA ASN A 59 -21.48 7.05 -45.34
C ASN A 59 -21.20 7.80 -46.62
N LYS A 60 -19.98 8.32 -46.82
CA LYS A 60 -19.57 8.96 -48.07
C LYS A 60 -19.59 7.99 -49.23
N TRP A 61 -19.13 6.76 -49.04
CA TRP A 61 -19.19 5.71 -50.07
C TRP A 61 -20.60 5.53 -50.63
N LYS A 62 -21.61 5.55 -49.76
CA LYS A 62 -23.03 5.39 -50.15
C LYS A 62 -23.55 6.53 -51.04
N THR A 63 -22.92 7.68 -50.99
CA THR A 63 -23.29 8.86 -51.80
C THR A 63 -22.63 8.89 -53.16
N ILE A 64 -21.57 8.09 -53.36
CA ILE A 64 -20.85 8.01 -54.64
C ILE A 64 -21.60 7.05 -55.56
N GLY A 65 -21.82 7.46 -56.77
CA GLY A 65 -22.50 6.65 -57.79
C GLY A 65 -21.76 5.38 -58.19
N PHE A 66 -22.25 4.73 -59.22
CA PHE A 66 -21.64 3.51 -59.72
C PHE A 66 -20.28 3.80 -60.35
N ALA A 67 -19.33 2.88 -60.17
CA ALA A 67 -18.10 2.79 -60.93
C ALA A 67 -18.33 2.00 -62.21
N PRO A 68 -17.38 1.98 -63.17
CA PRO A 68 -17.51 1.16 -64.36
C PRO A 68 -17.86 -0.29 -64.00
N GLN A 69 -18.80 -0.89 -64.72
CA GLN A 69 -19.41 -2.18 -64.41
C GLN A 69 -18.38 -3.28 -64.07
N LYS A 70 -17.31 -3.37 -64.79
CA LYS A 70 -16.23 -4.36 -64.58
C LYS A 70 -15.45 -4.14 -63.28
N MET A 71 -15.43 -2.91 -62.77
CA MET A 71 -14.68 -2.53 -61.58
C MET A 71 -15.55 -2.40 -60.33
N ASN A 72 -16.86 -2.23 -60.51
CA ASN A 72 -17.77 -1.92 -59.41
C ASN A 72 -17.78 -2.99 -58.30
N VAL A 73 -17.80 -4.27 -58.68
CA VAL A 73 -17.72 -5.38 -57.72
C VAL A 73 -16.35 -5.43 -57.05
N LYS A 74 -15.28 -5.29 -57.83
CA LYS A 74 -13.90 -5.35 -57.31
C LYS A 74 -13.59 -4.24 -56.30
N ILE A 75 -14.00 -3.00 -56.60
CA ILE A 75 -13.75 -1.88 -55.69
C ILE A 75 -14.62 -1.97 -54.41
N PHE A 76 -15.85 -2.52 -54.54
CA PHE A 76 -16.71 -2.78 -53.39
C PHE A 76 -16.13 -3.88 -52.47
N GLU A 77 -15.63 -4.97 -53.04
CA GLU A 77 -14.99 -6.04 -52.28
C GLU A 77 -13.70 -5.55 -51.60
N ARG A 78 -12.90 -4.71 -52.27
CA ARG A 78 -11.72 -4.08 -51.68
C ARG A 78 -12.08 -3.22 -50.47
N PHE A 79 -13.07 -2.36 -50.62
CA PHE A 79 -13.56 -1.50 -49.53
C PHE A 79 -14.13 -2.33 -48.37
N ARG A 80 -14.98 -3.30 -48.66
CA ARG A 80 -15.56 -4.19 -47.65
C ARG A 80 -14.46 -4.91 -46.88
N ARG A 81 -13.47 -5.46 -47.54
CA ARG A 81 -12.35 -6.15 -46.92
C ARG A 81 -11.54 -5.23 -46.00
N ALA A 82 -11.24 -4.02 -46.44
CA ALA A 82 -10.55 -3.03 -45.63
C ALA A 82 -11.35 -2.65 -44.38
N CYS A 83 -12.66 -2.44 -44.50
CA CYS A 83 -13.53 -2.17 -43.35
C CYS A 83 -13.64 -3.37 -42.42
N ASP A 84 -13.82 -4.58 -42.95
CA ASP A 84 -13.90 -5.81 -42.15
C ASP A 84 -12.61 -6.05 -41.37
N ASP A 85 -11.44 -5.79 -41.98
CA ASP A 85 -10.15 -5.88 -41.29
C ASP A 85 -10.04 -4.87 -40.13
N PHE A 86 -10.43 -3.62 -40.39
CA PHE A 86 -10.47 -2.60 -39.31
C PHE A 86 -11.34 -3.01 -38.14
N PHE A 87 -12.57 -3.43 -38.39
CA PHE A 87 -13.48 -3.83 -37.30
C PHE A 87 -13.05 -5.12 -36.61
N LYS A 88 -12.42 -6.05 -37.32
CA LYS A 88 -11.81 -7.24 -36.73
C LYS A 88 -10.68 -6.84 -35.76
N LYS A 89 -9.76 -5.99 -36.18
CA LYS A 89 -8.66 -5.48 -35.36
C LYS A 89 -9.17 -4.71 -34.15
N LYS A 90 -10.20 -3.88 -34.33
CA LYS A 90 -10.89 -3.22 -33.21
C LYS A 90 -11.42 -4.24 -32.21
N GLY A 91 -12.10 -5.28 -32.67
CA GLY A 91 -12.63 -6.34 -31.81
C GLY A 91 -11.55 -7.08 -31.04
N GLU A 92 -10.43 -7.40 -31.67
CA GLU A 92 -9.26 -8.01 -31.03
C GLU A 92 -8.67 -7.11 -29.93
N PHE A 93 -8.53 -5.81 -30.21
CA PHE A 93 -8.03 -4.84 -29.21
C PHE A 93 -8.94 -4.77 -27.98
N PHE A 94 -10.25 -4.61 -28.18
CA PHE A 94 -11.20 -4.54 -27.07
C PHE A 94 -11.31 -5.83 -26.28
N LYS A 95 -11.21 -6.98 -26.94
CA LYS A 95 -11.14 -8.28 -26.26
C LYS A 95 -9.90 -8.37 -25.38
N SER A 96 -8.73 -8.04 -25.91
CA SER A 96 -7.46 -8.03 -25.17
C SER A 96 -7.51 -7.06 -23.99
N LEU A 97 -8.06 -5.86 -24.19
CA LEU A 97 -8.24 -4.87 -23.11
C LEU A 97 -9.13 -5.40 -21.98
N LYS A 98 -10.23 -6.04 -22.33
CA LYS A 98 -11.15 -6.66 -21.35
C LYS A 98 -10.48 -7.79 -20.59
N GLU A 99 -9.73 -8.65 -21.26
CA GLU A 99 -8.96 -9.74 -20.66
C GLU A 99 -7.91 -9.18 -19.68
N GLY A 100 -7.15 -8.16 -20.08
CA GLY A 100 -6.18 -7.48 -19.22
C GLY A 100 -6.84 -6.84 -17.98
N MET A 101 -7.99 -6.21 -18.13
CA MET A 101 -8.76 -5.67 -17.01
C MET A 101 -9.26 -6.77 -16.05
N ASN A 102 -9.67 -7.92 -16.58
CA ASN A 102 -10.09 -9.06 -15.75
C ASN A 102 -8.90 -9.65 -14.97
N GLU A 103 -7.75 -9.81 -15.61
CA GLU A 103 -6.52 -10.24 -14.93
C GLU A 103 -6.12 -9.25 -13.80
N ASN A 104 -6.18 -7.97 -14.07
CA ASN A 104 -5.93 -6.93 -13.07
C ASN A 104 -6.92 -7.04 -11.90
N LEU A 105 -8.19 -7.30 -12.18
CA LEU A 105 -9.21 -7.50 -11.13
C LEU A 105 -8.88 -8.69 -10.24
N GLU A 106 -8.49 -9.83 -10.83
CA GLU A 106 -8.11 -11.01 -10.04
C GLU A 106 -6.86 -10.77 -9.18
N LYS A 107 -5.85 -10.07 -9.72
CA LYS A 107 -4.68 -9.64 -8.95
C LYS A 107 -5.07 -8.74 -7.78
N LYS A 108 -5.96 -7.77 -7.98
CA LYS A 108 -6.46 -6.87 -6.94
C LYS A 108 -7.28 -7.60 -5.88
N LYS A 109 -8.12 -8.55 -6.28
CA LYS A 109 -8.85 -9.41 -5.34
C LYS A 109 -7.90 -10.23 -4.46
N ALA A 110 -6.83 -10.78 -5.04
CA ALA A 110 -5.82 -11.51 -4.28
C ALA A 110 -5.15 -10.62 -3.22
N LEU A 111 -4.88 -9.36 -3.54
CA LEU A 111 -4.37 -8.39 -2.54
C LEU A 111 -5.40 -8.08 -1.46
N CYS A 112 -6.68 -8.00 -1.80
CA CYS A 112 -7.76 -7.86 -0.80
C CYS A 112 -7.77 -9.03 0.18
N GLU A 113 -7.69 -10.26 -0.32
CA GLU A 113 -7.66 -11.47 0.50
C GLU A 113 -6.46 -11.49 1.44
N LYS A 114 -5.27 -11.12 0.95
CA LYS A 114 -4.07 -10.99 1.78
C LYS A 114 -4.22 -9.92 2.86
N ALA A 115 -4.77 -8.76 2.54
CA ALA A 115 -5.01 -7.69 3.50
C ALA A 115 -6.05 -8.09 4.56
N GLU A 116 -7.14 -8.74 4.14
CA GLU A 116 -8.19 -9.24 5.03
C GLU A 116 -7.67 -10.32 5.99
N ALA A 117 -6.78 -11.20 5.53
CA ALA A 117 -6.14 -12.19 6.38
C ALA A 117 -5.21 -11.59 7.44
N LEU A 118 -4.69 -10.40 7.19
CA LEU A 118 -3.75 -9.69 8.07
C LEU A 118 -4.39 -8.65 8.98
N LYS A 119 -5.63 -8.24 8.74
CA LYS A 119 -6.27 -7.11 9.43
C LYS A 119 -6.37 -7.27 10.95
N ASP A 120 -6.49 -8.49 11.45
CA ASP A 120 -6.64 -8.81 12.87
C ASP A 120 -5.30 -9.19 13.54
N SER A 121 -4.18 -9.07 12.83
CA SER A 121 -2.85 -9.37 13.36
C SER A 121 -2.45 -8.41 14.48
N THR A 122 -1.82 -8.95 15.52
CA THR A 122 -1.22 -8.17 16.63
C THR A 122 0.28 -7.95 16.47
N ASP A 123 0.91 -8.52 15.46
CA ASP A 123 2.30 -8.21 15.08
C ASP A 123 2.33 -6.88 14.30
N TRP A 124 2.24 -5.79 15.05
CA TRP A 124 2.05 -4.45 14.51
C TRP A 124 3.11 -4.03 13.50
N LYS A 125 4.37 -4.38 13.75
CA LYS A 125 5.48 -3.96 12.89
C LYS A 125 5.52 -4.76 11.60
N ALA A 126 5.61 -6.08 11.69
CA ALA A 126 5.72 -6.95 10.52
C ALA A 126 4.49 -6.84 9.60
N THR A 127 3.29 -6.76 10.20
CA THR A 127 2.05 -6.62 9.43
C THR A 127 1.93 -5.25 8.77
N ALA A 128 2.32 -4.16 9.46
CA ALA A 128 2.36 -2.83 8.86
C ALA A 128 3.30 -2.78 7.65
N ASP A 129 4.48 -3.38 7.75
CA ASP A 129 5.43 -3.47 6.64
C ASP A 129 4.85 -4.27 5.47
N THR A 130 4.16 -5.38 5.75
CA THR A 130 3.51 -6.22 4.74
C THR A 130 2.37 -5.49 4.05
N LEU A 131 1.46 -4.85 4.79
CA LEU A 131 0.36 -4.06 4.21
C LEU A 131 0.87 -2.88 3.38
N THR A 132 1.94 -2.23 3.81
CA THR A 132 2.58 -1.16 3.03
C THR A 132 3.13 -1.68 1.70
N LYS A 133 3.70 -2.89 1.67
CA LYS A 133 4.12 -3.56 0.43
C LYS A 133 2.93 -3.87 -0.47
N LEU A 134 1.83 -4.39 0.08
CA LEU A 134 0.61 -4.65 -0.68
C LEU A 134 0.02 -3.37 -1.29
N GLN A 135 0.06 -2.25 -0.57
CA GLN A 135 -0.38 -0.95 -1.08
C GLN A 135 0.50 -0.45 -2.23
N LYS A 136 1.81 -0.70 -2.19
CA LYS A 136 2.72 -0.40 -3.30
C LYS A 136 2.45 -1.30 -4.50
N GLU A 137 2.25 -2.60 -4.27
CA GLU A 137 1.90 -3.58 -5.31
C GLU A 137 0.57 -3.22 -5.98
N TRP A 138 -0.44 -2.78 -5.22
CA TRP A 138 -1.71 -2.30 -5.77
C TRP A 138 -1.54 -1.22 -6.82
N LYS A 139 -0.64 -0.28 -6.60
CA LYS A 139 -0.37 0.81 -7.53
C LYS A 139 0.30 0.36 -8.83
N THR A 140 0.95 -0.78 -8.83
CA THR A 140 1.58 -1.36 -10.04
C THR A 140 0.60 -2.14 -10.91
N ILE A 141 -0.55 -2.56 -10.36
CA ILE A 141 -1.59 -3.27 -11.09
C ILE A 141 -2.37 -2.25 -11.92
N GLY A 142 -2.59 -2.58 -13.18
CA GLY A 142 -3.29 -1.73 -14.13
C GLY A 142 -4.79 -1.54 -13.80
N PRO A 143 -5.51 -0.83 -14.67
CA PRO A 143 -6.92 -0.52 -14.48
C PRO A 143 -7.80 -1.78 -14.52
N VAL A 144 -8.94 -1.69 -13.86
CA VAL A 144 -10.03 -2.67 -13.91
C VAL A 144 -11.27 -2.03 -14.50
N ALA A 145 -12.24 -2.85 -14.89
CA ALA A 145 -13.51 -2.32 -15.40
C ALA A 145 -14.18 -1.40 -14.35
N LYS A 146 -14.71 -0.25 -14.79
CA LYS A 146 -15.29 0.80 -13.95
C LYS A 146 -16.30 0.26 -12.92
N LYS A 147 -17.13 -0.69 -13.34
CA LYS A 147 -18.14 -1.33 -12.46
C LYS A 147 -17.56 -2.08 -11.25
N HIS A 148 -16.28 -2.45 -11.30
CA HIS A 148 -15.60 -3.19 -10.21
C HIS A 148 -14.58 -2.34 -9.46
N SER A 149 -14.17 -1.22 -10.03
CA SER A 149 -13.06 -0.40 -9.51
C SER A 149 -13.30 0.07 -8.08
N ASP A 150 -14.46 0.67 -7.82
CA ASP A 150 -14.78 1.23 -6.51
C ASP A 150 -14.97 0.13 -5.45
N ALA A 151 -15.63 -0.97 -5.81
CA ALA A 151 -15.91 -2.08 -4.90
C ALA A 151 -14.61 -2.77 -4.45
N VAL A 152 -13.70 -3.08 -5.39
CA VAL A 152 -12.44 -3.76 -5.05
C VAL A 152 -11.49 -2.83 -4.29
N TRP A 153 -11.45 -1.54 -4.61
CA TRP A 153 -10.69 -0.55 -3.85
C TRP A 153 -11.21 -0.40 -2.42
N LYS A 154 -12.51 -0.24 -2.26
CA LYS A 154 -13.14 -0.12 -0.94
C LYS A 154 -12.87 -1.34 -0.07
N ARG A 155 -12.94 -2.54 -0.65
CA ARG A 155 -12.63 -3.79 0.05
C ARG A 155 -11.18 -3.79 0.57
N PHE A 156 -10.23 -3.42 -0.29
CA PHE A 156 -8.80 -3.38 0.06
C PHE A 156 -8.49 -2.35 1.14
N ILE A 157 -8.93 -1.11 0.92
CA ILE A 157 -8.61 -0.02 1.84
C ILE A 157 -9.28 -0.21 3.21
N THR A 158 -10.49 -0.76 3.25
CA THR A 158 -11.20 -1.05 4.51
C THR A 158 -10.41 -2.03 5.38
N ALA A 159 -9.83 -3.07 4.79
CA ALA A 159 -8.99 -4.03 5.52
C ALA A 159 -7.70 -3.37 6.04
N CYS A 160 -7.04 -2.57 5.22
CA CYS A 160 -5.85 -1.83 5.61
C CYS A 160 -6.13 -0.81 6.73
N ASP A 161 -7.17 0.00 6.57
CA ASP A 161 -7.54 1.03 7.54
C ASP A 161 -7.93 0.43 8.89
N TYR A 162 -8.66 -0.69 8.88
CA TYR A 162 -8.99 -1.41 10.11
C TYR A 162 -7.73 -1.82 10.89
N PHE A 163 -6.74 -2.43 10.22
CA PHE A 163 -5.49 -2.80 10.88
C PHE A 163 -4.77 -1.58 11.46
N PHE A 164 -4.61 -0.51 10.67
CA PHE A 164 -3.89 0.68 11.14
C PHE A 164 -4.62 1.41 12.26
N GLU A 165 -5.95 1.39 12.26
CA GLU A 165 -6.75 1.91 13.38
C GLU A 165 -6.51 1.10 14.67
N GLN A 166 -6.55 -0.24 14.60
CA GLN A 166 -6.27 -1.10 15.75
C GLN A 166 -4.83 -0.92 16.26
N LYS A 167 -3.86 -0.83 15.35
CA LYS A 167 -2.46 -0.52 15.69
C LYS A 167 -2.35 0.80 16.44
N ASN A 168 -3.00 1.86 15.96
CA ASN A 168 -2.97 3.17 16.59
C ASN A 168 -3.61 3.16 17.98
N LYS A 169 -4.73 2.47 18.15
CA LYS A 169 -5.38 2.27 19.47
C LYS A 169 -4.46 1.55 20.44
N ALA A 170 -3.83 0.45 20.04
CA ALA A 170 -2.90 -0.30 20.87
C ALA A 170 -1.69 0.54 21.26
N THR A 171 -1.10 1.28 20.33
CA THR A 171 0.04 2.16 20.58
C THR A 171 -0.33 3.33 21.52
N SER A 172 -1.51 3.90 21.37
CA SER A 172 -2.01 4.97 22.23
C SER A 172 -2.25 4.46 23.65
N SER A 173 -2.88 3.29 23.80
CA SER A 173 -3.08 2.65 25.10
C SER A 173 -1.76 2.36 25.81
N GLN A 174 -0.77 1.82 25.11
CA GLN A 174 0.56 1.56 25.66
C GLN A 174 1.24 2.86 26.15
N ARG A 175 1.16 3.93 25.37
CA ARG A 175 1.70 5.24 25.76
C ARG A 175 1.03 5.80 27.00
N THR A 176 -0.29 5.65 27.13
CA THR A 176 -1.04 6.09 28.32
C THR A 176 -0.56 5.35 29.55
N ILE A 177 -0.43 4.01 29.48
CA ILE A 177 0.09 3.19 30.58
C ILE A 177 1.52 3.61 30.97
N GLU A 178 2.38 3.86 29.98
CA GLU A 178 3.75 4.31 30.25
C GLU A 178 3.81 5.67 30.95
N VAL A 179 2.94 6.61 30.57
CA VAL A 179 2.83 7.92 31.23
C VAL A 179 2.32 7.77 32.66
N GLU A 180 1.29 6.94 32.90
CA GLU A 180 0.81 6.65 34.25
C GLU A 180 1.89 6.03 35.12
N ASN A 181 2.66 5.09 34.59
CA ASN A 181 3.79 4.49 35.27
C ASN A 181 4.87 5.52 35.62
N MET A 182 5.13 6.45 34.68
CA MET A 182 6.06 7.55 34.94
C MET A 182 5.61 8.42 36.09
N GLU A 183 4.35 8.81 36.16
CA GLU A 183 3.81 9.61 37.28
C GLU A 183 3.86 8.85 38.62
N LYS A 184 3.54 7.56 38.65
CA LYS A 184 3.70 6.71 39.83
C LYS A 184 5.16 6.67 40.28
N LYS A 185 6.11 6.50 39.37
CA LYS A 185 7.55 6.50 39.74
C LYS A 185 8.05 7.84 40.24
N LYS A 186 7.58 8.95 39.63
CA LYS A 186 7.88 10.30 40.16
C LYS A 186 7.35 10.49 41.59
N ALA A 187 6.13 10.06 41.84
CA ALA A 187 5.56 10.12 43.20
C ALA A 187 6.37 9.31 44.24
N LEU A 188 6.92 8.15 43.83
CA LEU A 188 7.82 7.39 44.71
C LEU A 188 9.15 8.09 44.96
N ILE A 189 9.72 8.76 43.98
CA ILE A 189 10.93 9.59 44.14
C ILE A 189 10.66 10.71 45.13
N GLU A 190 9.51 11.37 45.04
CA GLU A 190 9.11 12.41 46.00
C GLU A 190 8.97 11.82 47.43
N LYS A 191 8.32 10.69 47.60
CA LYS A 191 8.22 9.99 48.91
C LYS A 191 9.59 9.65 49.46
N LEU A 192 10.50 9.12 48.65
CA LEU A 192 11.87 8.81 49.04
C LEU A 192 12.65 10.06 49.43
N SER A 193 12.48 11.17 48.73
CA SER A 193 13.16 12.43 49.03
C SER A 193 12.63 13.15 50.27
N SER A 194 11.39 12.84 50.69
CA SER A 194 10.71 13.43 51.83
C SER A 194 10.86 12.64 53.14
N ILE A 195 11.65 11.55 53.14
CA ILE A 195 11.92 10.77 54.33
C ILE A 195 12.70 11.63 55.36
N ASP A 196 12.16 11.76 56.56
CA ASP A 196 12.77 12.56 57.65
C ASP A 196 14.15 12.00 58.04
N GLU A 197 15.13 12.87 58.11
CA GLU A 197 16.50 12.53 58.48
C GLU A 197 16.62 11.99 59.90
N ASN A 198 15.67 12.35 60.78
CA ASN A 198 15.63 11.97 62.18
C ASN A 198 14.68 10.77 62.45
N MET A 199 14.15 10.15 61.40
CA MET A 199 13.30 8.94 61.54
C MET A 199 14.08 7.80 62.19
N ASP A 200 13.39 6.96 62.95
CA ASP A 200 13.98 5.75 63.52
C ASP A 200 14.54 4.84 62.40
N ILE A 201 15.72 4.24 62.64
CA ILE A 201 16.46 3.47 61.64
C ILE A 201 15.65 2.26 61.15
N GLU A 202 14.96 1.55 62.04
CA GLU A 202 14.17 0.38 61.65
C GLU A 202 12.93 0.79 60.85
N GLU A 203 12.27 1.87 61.25
CA GLU A 203 11.12 2.43 60.55
C GLU A 203 11.53 2.95 59.16
N ALA A 204 12.60 3.72 59.07
CA ALA A 204 13.15 4.19 57.81
C ALA A 204 13.56 3.06 56.88
N SER A 205 14.23 2.03 57.41
CA SER A 205 14.66 0.85 56.66
C SER A 205 13.47 0.08 56.07
N THR A 206 12.39 -0.07 56.85
CA THR A 206 11.16 -0.73 56.41
C THR A 206 10.46 0.06 55.35
N LEU A 207 10.31 1.38 55.56
CA LEU A 207 9.69 2.28 54.54
C LEU A 207 10.45 2.30 53.24
N VAL A 208 11.77 2.42 53.26
CA VAL A 208 12.60 2.39 52.06
C VAL A 208 12.44 1.06 51.30
N ARG A 209 12.44 -0.07 52.01
CA ARG A 209 12.24 -1.39 51.37
C ARG A 209 10.86 -1.52 50.75
N ASP A 210 9.83 -1.00 51.36
CA ASP A 210 8.48 -1.06 50.80
C ASP A 210 8.33 -0.16 49.60
N LEU A 211 8.89 1.04 49.59
CA LEU A 211 8.95 1.92 48.44
C LEU A 211 9.78 1.30 47.28
N MET A 212 10.84 0.56 47.59
CA MET A 212 11.60 -0.19 46.59
C MET A 212 10.79 -1.32 45.97
N LYS A 213 10.00 -2.06 46.74
CA LYS A 213 9.09 -3.08 46.23
C LYS A 213 8.02 -2.46 45.30
N GLU A 214 7.45 -1.34 45.73
CA GLU A 214 6.48 -0.58 44.96
C GLU A 214 7.09 -0.11 43.63
N TRP A 215 8.30 0.44 43.63
CA TRP A 215 9.02 0.82 42.42
C TRP A 215 9.20 -0.33 41.44
N ASN A 216 9.57 -1.49 41.95
CA ASN A 216 9.78 -2.68 41.12
C ASN A 216 8.47 -3.27 40.56
N SER A 217 7.33 -2.98 41.16
CA SER A 217 6.00 -3.40 40.70
C SER A 217 5.47 -2.52 39.56
N ILE A 218 5.99 -1.30 39.39
CA ILE A 218 5.57 -0.37 38.35
C ILE A 218 6.25 -0.76 37.02
N GLY A 219 5.46 -0.84 35.98
CA GLY A 219 5.91 -1.22 34.62
C GLY A 219 6.79 -0.17 33.92
N HIS A 220 6.87 -0.31 32.61
CA HIS A 220 7.70 0.55 31.79
C HIS A 220 7.19 2.00 31.76
N VAL A 221 8.14 2.92 31.60
CA VAL A 221 7.93 4.36 31.42
C VAL A 221 8.37 4.78 30.02
N PRO A 222 7.99 5.98 29.53
CA PRO A 222 8.45 6.47 28.24
C PRO A 222 9.97 6.42 28.11
N PHE A 223 10.46 5.91 27.00
CA PHE A 223 11.90 5.67 26.78
C PHE A 223 12.79 6.87 27.09
N LYS A 224 12.34 8.08 26.72
CA LYS A 224 13.09 9.32 26.93
C LYS A 224 13.28 9.68 28.42
N GLU A 225 12.38 9.25 29.28
CA GLU A 225 12.38 9.56 30.73
C GLU A 225 13.05 8.46 31.56
N LYS A 226 13.22 7.26 30.97
CA LYS A 226 13.69 6.07 31.69
C LYS A 226 15.01 6.31 32.43
N ASP A 227 16.02 6.80 31.74
CA ASP A 227 17.38 6.95 32.31
C ASP A 227 17.43 8.03 33.40
N LYS A 228 16.66 9.11 33.21
CA LYS A 228 16.57 10.19 34.18
C LYS A 228 15.94 9.72 35.49
N LEU A 229 14.80 9.06 35.38
CA LEU A 229 14.08 8.51 36.56
C LEU A 229 14.92 7.45 37.28
N TYR A 230 15.60 6.59 36.53
CA TYR A 230 16.47 5.57 37.08
C TYR A 230 17.63 6.19 37.87
N LYS A 231 18.31 7.18 37.32
CA LYS A 231 19.40 7.89 38.02
C LYS A 231 18.93 8.59 39.29
N GLN A 232 17.80 9.27 39.24
CA GLN A 232 17.21 9.95 40.42
C GLN A 232 16.86 8.95 41.51
N TYR A 233 16.19 7.85 41.14
CA TYR A 233 15.80 6.81 42.09
C TYR A 233 17.03 6.16 42.76
N HIS A 234 18.00 5.70 41.98
CA HIS A 234 19.20 5.05 42.53
C HIS A 234 20.04 6.00 43.36
N GLY A 235 20.17 7.26 42.93
CA GLY A 235 20.86 8.27 43.73
C GLY A 235 20.23 8.46 45.10
N LEU A 236 18.90 8.53 45.20
CA LEU A 236 18.18 8.63 46.47
C LEU A 236 18.29 7.37 47.30
N ILE A 237 18.17 6.19 46.70
CA ILE A 237 18.34 4.92 47.41
C ILE A 237 19.75 4.81 48.01
N ASP A 238 20.77 5.16 47.24
CA ASP A 238 22.14 5.15 47.74
C ASP A 238 22.34 6.08 48.92
N GLN A 239 21.80 7.31 48.86
CA GLN A 239 21.85 8.28 49.95
C GLN A 239 21.10 7.78 51.22
N LEU A 240 19.93 7.17 51.06
CA LEU A 240 19.14 6.64 52.18
C LEU A 240 19.81 5.42 52.84
N PHE A 241 20.40 4.53 52.02
CA PHE A 241 21.15 3.37 52.53
C PHE A 241 22.36 3.83 53.34
N ASP A 242 23.11 4.83 52.86
CA ASP A 242 24.25 5.38 53.58
C ASP A 242 23.80 6.11 54.85
N ARG A 243 22.74 6.91 54.80
CA ARG A 243 22.21 7.69 55.94
C ARG A 243 21.74 6.79 57.08
N PHE A 244 20.97 5.76 56.78
CA PHE A 244 20.37 4.85 57.75
C PHE A 244 21.18 3.57 57.96
N ASN A 245 22.40 3.50 57.46
CA ASN A 245 23.30 2.34 57.58
C ASN A 245 22.64 1.00 57.25
N ILE A 246 21.82 0.99 56.17
CA ILE A 246 21.13 -0.22 55.72
C ILE A 246 22.14 -1.15 55.05
N SER A 247 22.14 -2.45 55.45
CA SER A 247 23.19 -3.40 55.06
C SER A 247 23.40 -3.53 53.52
N ALA A 248 24.67 -3.62 53.11
CA ALA A 248 25.09 -3.71 51.69
C ALA A 248 24.49 -4.91 50.95
N SER A 249 24.17 -6.00 51.67
CA SER A 249 23.52 -7.18 51.08
C SER A 249 22.12 -6.86 50.50
N ASN A 250 21.36 -5.99 51.19
CA ASN A 250 20.05 -5.56 50.70
C ASN A 250 20.16 -4.60 49.49
N LYS A 251 21.22 -3.79 49.42
CA LYS A 251 21.51 -2.92 48.30
C LYS A 251 21.83 -3.73 47.03
N LYS A 252 22.68 -4.75 47.13
CA LYS A 252 23.01 -5.64 46.01
C LYS A 252 21.78 -6.38 45.48
N LEU A 253 20.93 -6.88 46.37
CA LEU A 253 19.70 -7.60 46.03
C LEU A 253 18.66 -6.69 45.32
N SER A 254 18.54 -5.44 45.78
CA SER A 254 17.66 -4.44 45.15
C SER A 254 18.13 -4.07 43.73
N ASN A 255 19.40 -3.80 43.54
CA ASN A 255 20.00 -3.50 42.25
C ASN A 255 19.82 -4.68 41.27
N PHE A 256 19.99 -5.90 41.76
CA PHE A 256 19.76 -7.11 41.00
C PHE A 256 18.31 -7.25 40.51
N ARG A 257 17.32 -7.02 41.39
CA ARG A 257 15.89 -7.06 41.05
C ARG A 257 15.49 -5.96 40.07
N SER A 258 16.03 -4.75 40.25
CA SER A 258 15.78 -3.62 39.30
C SER A 258 16.35 -3.92 37.91
N ASN A 259 17.51 -4.53 37.84
CA ASN A 259 18.10 -4.94 36.57
C ASN A 259 17.28 -6.02 35.86
N ILE A 260 16.75 -7.02 36.59
CA ILE A 260 15.87 -8.05 36.01
C ILE A 260 14.59 -7.43 35.46
N SER A 261 13.97 -6.52 36.21
CA SER A 261 12.75 -5.83 35.75
C SER A 261 12.96 -5.01 34.47
N ASN A 262 14.15 -4.41 34.28
CA ASN A 262 14.51 -3.67 33.06
C ASN A 262 14.82 -4.58 31.87
N ILE A 263 15.18 -5.84 32.08
CA ILE A 263 15.51 -6.82 31.05
C ILE A 263 14.27 -7.41 30.38
N GLN A 264 13.15 -7.50 31.09
CA GLN A 264 11.89 -8.06 30.55
C GLN A 264 11.29 -7.27 29.37
N GLY A 265 11.77 -6.04 29.10
CA GLY A 265 11.36 -5.22 27.96
C GLY A 265 12.33 -5.19 26.76
N GLY A 266 13.46 -5.87 26.83
CA GLY A 266 14.42 -5.95 25.74
C GLY A 266 14.29 -7.27 24.97
N GLY A 267 14.43 -7.24 23.62
CA GLY A 267 14.33 -8.43 22.78
C GLY A 267 15.34 -9.55 23.13
N PRO A 268 15.25 -10.74 22.51
CA PRO A 268 16.02 -11.95 22.87
C PRO A 268 17.53 -11.77 22.99
N GLN A 269 18.12 -10.87 22.21
CA GLN A 269 19.58 -10.58 22.26
C GLN A 269 20.00 -9.81 23.52
N SER A 270 19.11 -8.98 24.08
CA SER A 270 19.32 -8.25 25.33
C SER A 270 19.31 -9.22 26.52
N LEU A 271 18.40 -10.19 26.51
CA LEU A 271 18.31 -11.27 27.50
C LEU A 271 19.59 -12.14 27.56
N TYR A 272 20.18 -12.45 26.41
CA TYR A 272 21.42 -13.25 26.37
C TYR A 272 22.62 -12.52 26.97
N ARG A 273 22.81 -11.25 26.63
CA ARG A 273 23.92 -10.42 27.15
C ARG A 273 23.83 -10.21 28.68
N GLU A 274 22.61 -9.98 29.15
CA GLU A 274 22.40 -9.78 30.59
C GLU A 274 22.51 -11.09 31.38
N ARG A 275 22.09 -12.22 30.80
CA ARG A 275 22.33 -13.55 31.39
C ARG A 275 23.82 -13.81 31.60
N GLU A 276 24.66 -13.52 30.60
CA GLU A 276 26.13 -13.67 30.73
C GLU A 276 26.70 -12.78 31.85
N LYS A 277 26.26 -11.53 31.96
CA LYS A 277 26.69 -10.64 33.04
C LYS A 277 26.26 -11.17 34.42
N LEU A 278 25.04 -11.66 34.52
CA LEU A 278 24.50 -12.22 35.78
C LEU A 278 25.26 -13.49 36.18
N VAL A 279 25.58 -14.37 35.26
CA VAL A 279 26.39 -15.57 35.53
C VAL A 279 27.78 -15.19 36.00
N ARG A 280 28.47 -14.25 35.36
CA ARG A 280 29.78 -13.74 35.79
C ARG A 280 29.73 -13.10 37.18
N THR A 281 28.70 -12.33 37.47
CA THR A 281 28.52 -11.70 38.79
C THR A 281 28.25 -12.75 39.89
N TYR A 282 27.46 -13.79 39.55
CA TYR A 282 27.20 -14.91 40.49
C TYR A 282 28.48 -15.71 40.75
N GLU A 283 29.25 -16.02 39.73
CA GLU A 283 30.54 -16.72 39.87
C GLU A 283 31.56 -15.91 40.69
N SER A 284 31.63 -14.58 40.48
CA SER A 284 32.48 -13.69 41.28
C SER A 284 32.04 -13.67 42.73
N MET A 285 30.71 -13.59 43.02
CA MET A 285 30.22 -13.65 44.41
C MET A 285 30.46 -15.00 45.08
N LYS A 286 30.42 -16.10 44.32
CA LYS A 286 30.68 -17.44 44.83
C LYS A 286 32.17 -17.66 45.19
N ASN A 287 33.08 -16.96 44.52
CA ASN A 287 34.54 -17.03 44.75
C ASN A 287 34.99 -16.07 45.87
N GLU A 288 34.11 -15.14 46.31
CA GLU A 288 34.35 -14.23 47.48
C GLU A 288 33.81 -14.77 48.80
N LEU A 289 33.13 -15.92 48.78
CA LEU A 289 32.65 -16.69 49.94
C LEU A 289 33.58 -17.86 50.28
#